data_fd99b00f9d23b69712c77de92b015bbe
#
_entry.id   fd99b00f9d23b69712c77de92b015bbe
#
_cell.length_a   1.000
_cell.length_b   1.000
_cell.length_c   1.000
_cell.angle_alpha   90.00
_cell.angle_beta   90.00
_cell.angle_gamma   90.00
#
_symmetry.space_group_name_H-M   'P 1'
#
loop_
_entity.id
_entity.type
_entity.pdbx_description
1 polymer ?
#
loop_
_entity_poly.entity_id
_entity_poly.type
_entity_poly.pdbx_seq_one_letter_code
_entity_poly.pdbx_strand_id
1 'polypeptide(L)'
;LGFDNDGNVYGGVIFNSFINMNLPPNVQAMQHLIKGESYNFLSYDSYIDCSSIKIVKKNKLLKSTSLGTLDEEDITLVCDKIKSNSRINKAELKRFGLIDK
;
A
#
# COMPACT_ATOMS: atom_id res chain seq x y z
N LEU A 1 5.82 -0.10 0.71
CA LEU A 1 6.25 1.11 -0.02
C LEU A 1 7.73 1.38 0.20
N GLY A 2 8.17 1.60 1.42
CA GLY A 2 9.57 1.86 1.71
C GLY A 2 9.80 2.23 3.16
N PHE A 3 11.08 2.24 3.55
CA PHE A 3 11.50 2.70 4.87
C PHE A 3 11.67 4.22 4.86
N ASP A 4 11.56 4.84 6.04
CA ASP A 4 11.93 6.24 6.21
C ASP A 4 13.45 6.41 6.14
N ASN A 5 13.94 7.65 6.20
CA ASN A 5 15.38 7.94 6.07
C ASN A 5 16.24 7.26 7.15
N ASP A 6 15.68 7.05 8.35
CA ASP A 6 16.40 6.42 9.44
C ASP A 6 16.34 4.89 9.39
N GLY A 7 15.49 4.32 8.51
CA GLY A 7 15.29 2.88 8.39
C GLY A 7 14.57 2.24 9.58
N ASN A 8 13.92 3.03 10.43
CA ASN A 8 13.30 2.53 11.65
C ASN A 8 11.83 2.19 11.49
N VAL A 9 11.13 2.83 10.55
CA VAL A 9 9.72 2.54 10.25
C VAL A 9 9.51 2.35 8.76
N TYR A 10 8.52 1.55 8.43
CA TYR A 10 8.15 1.22 7.05
C TYR A 10 6.76 1.78 6.76
N GLY A 11 6.62 2.43 5.62
CA GLY A 11 5.31 2.85 5.11
C GLY A 11 4.71 1.76 4.23
N GLY A 12 3.54 1.29 4.59
CA GLY A 12 2.88 0.21 3.88
C GLY A 12 1.41 0.51 3.58
N VAL A 13 0.78 -0.44 2.93
CA VAL A 13 -0.66 -0.41 2.64
C VAL A 13 -1.28 -1.73 3.04
N ILE A 14 -2.60 -1.72 3.25
CA ILE A 14 -3.34 -2.88 3.74
C ILE A 14 -4.04 -3.57 2.59
N PHE A 15 -4.05 -4.92 2.61
CA PHE A 15 -4.85 -5.76 1.72
C PHE A 15 -6.17 -6.09 2.39
N ASN A 16 -7.27 -5.97 1.65
CA ASN A 16 -8.61 -6.36 2.09
C ASN A 16 -9.23 -7.30 1.06
N SER A 17 -10.10 -8.21 1.52
CA SER A 17 -10.81 -9.12 0.63
C SER A 17 -12.04 -8.49 -0.04
N PHE A 18 -12.47 -7.33 0.42
CA PHE A 18 -13.62 -6.60 -0.11
C PHE A 18 -13.48 -5.10 0.15
N ILE A 19 -14.25 -4.29 -0.59
CA ILE A 19 -14.35 -2.86 -0.33
C ILE A 19 -15.47 -2.62 0.65
N ASN A 20 -15.19 -1.93 1.76
CA ASN A 20 -16.21 -1.56 2.72
C ASN A 20 -17.07 -0.42 2.14
N MET A 21 -18.32 -0.74 1.81
CA MET A 21 -19.26 0.20 1.18
C MET A 21 -19.75 1.31 2.12
N ASN A 22 -19.46 1.19 3.42
CA ASN A 22 -19.76 2.25 4.39
C ASN A 22 -18.68 3.37 4.41
N LEU A 23 -17.57 3.17 3.73
CA LEU A 23 -16.55 4.20 3.60
C LEU A 23 -17.00 5.32 2.66
N PRO A 24 -16.51 6.55 2.84
CA PRO A 24 -16.78 7.64 1.88
C PRO A 24 -16.38 7.26 0.45
N PRO A 25 -17.11 7.74 -0.58
CA PRO A 25 -16.81 7.37 -1.97
C PRO A 25 -15.38 7.65 -2.41
N ASN A 26 -14.75 8.72 -1.93
CA ASN A 26 -13.37 9.03 -2.27
C ASN A 26 -12.38 8.03 -1.68
N VAL A 27 -12.70 7.43 -0.53
CA VAL A 27 -11.87 6.36 0.07
C VAL A 27 -12.08 5.06 -0.69
N GLN A 28 -13.33 4.74 -1.07
CA GLN A 28 -13.62 3.56 -1.88
C GLN A 28 -12.87 3.61 -3.23
N ALA A 29 -12.76 4.80 -3.83
CA ALA A 29 -12.05 5.00 -5.10
C ALA A 29 -10.54 4.78 -4.99
N MET A 30 -9.98 4.81 -3.79
CA MET A 30 -8.55 4.58 -3.55
C MET A 30 -8.19 3.10 -3.39
N GLN A 31 -9.10 2.19 -3.65
CA GLN A 31 -8.84 0.76 -3.58
C GLN A 31 -8.32 0.25 -4.93
N HIS A 32 -7.23 -0.52 -4.91
CA HIS A 32 -6.64 -1.12 -6.11
C HIS A 32 -6.89 -2.61 -6.13
N LEU A 33 -7.57 -3.10 -7.17
CA LEU A 33 -7.89 -4.51 -7.33
C LEU A 33 -6.65 -5.32 -7.72
N ILE A 34 -6.41 -6.41 -7.01
CA ILE A 34 -5.39 -7.42 -7.32
C ILE A 34 -6.11 -8.73 -7.61
N LYS A 35 -5.91 -9.28 -8.80
CA LYS A 35 -6.52 -10.56 -9.18
C LYS A 35 -5.84 -11.72 -8.49
N GLY A 36 -6.61 -12.59 -7.83
CA GLY A 36 -6.09 -13.76 -7.14
C GLY A 36 -5.38 -14.72 -8.09
N GLU A 37 -5.87 -14.86 -9.32
CA GLU A 37 -5.26 -15.72 -10.34
C GLU A 37 -3.86 -15.29 -10.77
N SER A 38 -3.50 -14.02 -10.53
CA SER A 38 -2.19 -13.47 -10.91
C SER A 38 -1.10 -13.73 -9.88
N TYR A 39 -1.45 -14.22 -8.69
CA TYR A 39 -0.52 -14.39 -7.57
C TYR A 39 -0.75 -15.71 -6.83
N ASN A 40 0.31 -16.50 -6.64
CA ASN A 40 0.23 -17.79 -5.94
C ASN A 40 -0.17 -17.67 -4.48
N PHE A 41 0.15 -16.53 -3.85
CA PHE A 41 -0.11 -16.34 -2.43
C PHE A 41 -1.51 -15.81 -2.15
N LEU A 42 -2.33 -15.56 -3.17
CA LEU A 42 -3.73 -15.13 -3.02
C LEU A 42 -4.67 -16.25 -3.41
N SER A 43 -5.66 -16.53 -2.56
CA SER A 43 -6.70 -17.52 -2.83
C SER A 43 -7.90 -16.93 -3.57
N TYR A 44 -8.03 -15.60 -3.56
CA TYR A 44 -9.15 -14.87 -4.18
C TYR A 44 -8.70 -13.44 -4.49
N ASP A 45 -9.51 -12.72 -5.26
CA ASP A 45 -9.24 -11.32 -5.57
C ASP A 45 -9.18 -10.49 -4.28
N SER A 46 -8.28 -9.54 -4.24
CA SER A 46 -8.06 -8.69 -3.07
C SER A 46 -7.95 -7.24 -3.49
N TYR A 47 -8.08 -6.33 -2.52
CA TYR A 47 -7.98 -4.89 -2.74
C TYR A 47 -6.88 -4.31 -1.88
N ILE A 48 -6.02 -3.50 -2.48
CA ILE A 48 -5.01 -2.74 -1.74
C ILE A 48 -5.59 -1.37 -1.41
N ASP A 49 -5.62 -1.05 -0.12
CA ASP A 49 -6.13 0.23 0.36
C ASP A 49 -5.06 1.32 0.19
N CYS A 50 -5.23 2.15 -0.83
CA CYS A 50 -4.32 3.27 -1.13
C CYS A 50 -4.79 4.59 -0.52
N SER A 51 -5.75 4.56 0.40
CA SER A 51 -6.30 5.79 1.02
C SER A 51 -5.39 6.40 2.07
N SER A 52 -4.49 5.62 2.64
CA SER A 52 -3.53 6.11 3.64
C SER A 52 -2.30 5.21 3.69
N ILE A 53 -1.18 5.77 4.18
CA ILE A 53 0.04 5.01 4.43
C ILE A 53 0.02 4.54 5.88
N LYS A 54 0.18 3.23 6.09
CA LYS A 54 0.26 2.63 7.44
C LYS A 54 1.72 2.56 7.86
N ILE A 55 2.00 2.92 9.08
CA ILE A 55 3.36 2.94 9.63
C ILE A 55 3.60 1.66 10.42
N VAL A 56 4.66 0.92 10.05
CA VAL A 56 5.05 -0.33 10.69
C VAL A 56 6.50 -0.20 11.17
N LYS A 57 6.75 -0.52 12.44
CA LYS A 57 8.10 -0.52 12.97
C LYS A 57 8.94 -1.62 12.30
N LYS A 58 10.22 -1.32 12.04
CA LYS A 58 11.13 -2.25 11.37
C LYS A 58 11.18 -3.62 12.03
N ASN A 59 11.29 -3.67 13.35
CA ASN A 59 11.37 -4.95 14.08
C ASN A 59 10.10 -5.78 13.93
N LYS A 60 8.93 -5.14 13.86
CA LYS A 60 7.66 -5.83 13.64
C LYS A 60 7.59 -6.38 12.21
N LEU A 61 8.04 -5.60 11.22
CA LEU A 61 8.08 -6.03 9.83
C LEU A 61 9.00 -7.25 9.65
N LEU A 62 10.18 -7.22 10.27
CA LEU A 62 11.16 -8.32 10.18
C LEU A 62 10.66 -9.61 10.80
N LYS A 63 9.75 -9.55 11.76
CA LYS A 63 9.12 -10.73 12.38
C LYS A 63 7.94 -11.25 11.56
N SER A 64 7.47 -10.49 10.57
CA SER A 64 6.36 -10.90 9.72
C SER A 64 6.80 -11.91 8.68
N THR A 65 5.87 -12.76 8.24
CA THR A 65 6.11 -13.71 7.16
C THR A 65 5.84 -13.05 5.80
N SER A 66 6.82 -13.09 4.90
CA SER A 66 6.61 -12.66 3.52
C SER A 66 5.85 -13.74 2.76
N LEU A 67 4.74 -13.38 2.14
CA LEU A 67 3.94 -14.29 1.31
C LEU A 67 4.36 -14.28 -0.15
N GLY A 68 5.03 -13.22 -0.59
CA GLY A 68 5.46 -13.07 -1.96
C GLY A 68 5.69 -11.60 -2.31
N THR A 69 5.86 -11.34 -3.60
CA THR A 69 6.14 -9.99 -4.13
C THR A 69 5.13 -9.65 -5.21
N LEU A 70 4.66 -8.41 -5.21
CA LEU A 70 3.79 -7.91 -6.28
C LEU A 70 4.59 -7.68 -7.56
N ASP A 71 3.92 -7.84 -8.71
CA ASP A 71 4.48 -7.48 -10.00
C ASP A 71 4.76 -5.98 -10.07
N GLU A 72 5.77 -5.60 -10.84
CA GLU A 72 6.19 -4.22 -10.99
C GLU A 72 5.04 -3.32 -11.47
N GLU A 73 4.20 -3.83 -12.37
CA GLU A 73 3.03 -3.11 -12.87
C GLU A 73 2.07 -2.75 -11.74
N ASP A 74 1.73 -3.70 -10.87
CA ASP A 74 0.84 -3.45 -9.74
C ASP A 74 1.47 -2.49 -8.73
N ILE A 75 2.76 -2.61 -8.47
CA ILE A 75 3.49 -1.70 -7.59
C ILE A 75 3.40 -0.27 -8.13
N THR A 76 3.62 -0.09 -9.42
CA THR A 76 3.56 1.23 -10.07
C THR A 76 2.16 1.83 -9.94
N LEU A 77 1.12 1.04 -10.21
CA LEU A 77 -0.27 1.50 -10.12
C LEU A 77 -0.65 1.89 -8.68
N VAL A 78 -0.21 1.11 -7.70
CA VAL A 78 -0.44 1.42 -6.28
C VAL A 78 0.27 2.72 -5.89
N CYS A 79 1.53 2.88 -6.27
CA CYS A 79 2.29 4.09 -5.96
C CYS A 79 1.67 5.33 -6.63
N ASP A 80 1.24 5.22 -7.87
CA ASP A 80 0.58 6.31 -8.58
C ASP A 80 -0.73 6.71 -7.91
N LYS A 81 -1.52 5.73 -7.47
CA LYS A 81 -2.77 5.98 -6.78
C LYS A 81 -2.54 6.70 -5.44
N ILE A 82 -1.53 6.29 -4.68
CA ILE A 82 -1.15 6.94 -3.44
C ILE A 82 -0.69 8.38 -3.69
N LYS A 83 0.15 8.60 -4.69
CA LYS A 83 0.64 9.94 -5.04
C LYS A 83 -0.48 10.88 -5.49
N SER A 84 -1.53 10.35 -6.11
CA SER A 84 -2.67 11.14 -6.56
C SER A 84 -3.67 11.44 -5.45
N ASN A 85 -3.53 10.81 -4.27
CA ASN A 85 -4.44 11.00 -3.16
C ASN A 85 -4.11 12.30 -2.41
N SER A 86 -4.98 13.31 -2.55
CA SER A 86 -4.77 14.63 -1.93
C SER A 86 -4.78 14.61 -0.39
N ARG A 87 -5.28 13.53 0.23
CA ARG A 87 -5.29 13.39 1.69
C ARG A 87 -3.93 12.96 2.25
N ILE A 88 -3.07 12.40 1.42
CA ILE A 88 -1.71 12.04 1.82
C ILE A 88 -0.81 13.23 1.51
N ASN A 89 -0.16 13.79 2.52
CA ASN A 89 0.66 14.98 2.34
C ASN A 89 2.02 14.64 1.71
N LYS A 90 2.66 15.66 1.13
CA LYS A 90 3.94 15.50 0.46
C LYS A 90 5.06 15.06 1.40
N ALA A 91 4.98 15.44 2.68
CA ALA A 91 5.98 15.04 3.67
C ALA A 91 5.98 13.53 3.88
N GLU A 92 4.81 12.89 3.93
CA GLU A 92 4.72 11.44 4.01
C GLU A 92 5.24 10.76 2.74
N LEU A 93 4.92 11.29 1.58
CA LEU A 93 5.40 10.76 0.31
C LEU A 93 6.93 10.80 0.23
N LYS A 94 7.53 11.90 0.66
CA LYS A 94 8.99 12.05 0.72
C LYS A 94 9.61 11.14 1.75
N ARG A 95 8.97 11.00 2.91
CA ARG A 95 9.45 10.18 4.02
C ARG A 95 9.68 8.73 3.60
N PHE A 96 8.78 8.20 2.78
CA PHE A 96 8.82 6.80 2.36
C PHE A 96 9.33 6.60 0.93
N GLY A 97 9.90 7.65 0.33
CA GLY A 97 10.58 7.54 -0.96
C GLY A 97 9.68 7.48 -2.18
N LEU A 98 8.41 7.88 -2.05
CA LEU A 98 7.46 7.86 -3.17
C LEU A 98 7.65 9.04 -4.12
N ILE A 99 8.17 10.15 -3.62
CA ILE A 99 8.54 11.31 -4.44
C ILE A 99 9.92 11.81 -4.02
N ASP A 100 10.58 12.53 -4.91
CA ASP A 100 11.88 13.12 -4.66
C ASP A 100 11.78 14.29 -3.67
N LYS A 101 12.88 14.52 -2.98
CA LYS A 101 12.99 15.61 -1.99
C LYS A 101 12.95 16.98 -2.65
#